data_721655cb944e0eec598a0e0c51576006
#
_entry.id   721655cb944e0eec598a0e0c51576006
#
_cell.length_a   1.000
_cell.length_b   1.000
_cell.length_c   1.000
_cell.angle_alpha   90.00
_cell.angle_beta   90.00
_cell.angle_gamma   90.00
#
_symmetry.space_group_name_H-M   'P 1'
#
loop_
_entity.id
_entity.type
_entity.pdbx_description
1 polymer ?
#
loop_
_entity_poly.entity_id
_entity_poly.type
_entity_poly.pdbx_seq_one_letter_code
_entity_poly.pdbx_strand_id
1 'polypeptide(L)'
;MTIYQLECFIAVAEELNFSAAAARLFTTQPAITYQINALEKETGLHLFERTTRRTKLTAAGQSFYLDMVQMTSFGRQALKKAQDIQDADRSHLTVGLRQLFDYSTFSSILAEFQHQFPNACVDVVPQDNRRPLEQLRSGQLDIGFFYATEHSRDRDISFTPLFALGYHVLMNPNSPLADRRALHLADLKGQSVVSSGAFDSFLSACQGPSLEQLAQVGVDCSKITPSFEGALIMIQIGTAMSIVPCLSTAVIPGIVKVPLLDFPPVTVEIAAMRHAPRLEVQSFIEIAKQKYAHHPDPLRMEALI
;
A
#
# COMPACT_ATOMS: atom_id res chain seq x y z
N MET A 1 17.19 18.80 -19.32
CA MET A 1 16.86 18.00 -18.10
C MET A 1 17.21 16.53 -18.36
N THR A 2 18.06 15.93 -17.54
CA THR A 2 18.54 14.54 -17.66
C THR A 2 18.01 13.70 -16.49
N ILE A 3 17.94 12.37 -16.68
CA ILE A 3 17.52 11.44 -15.61
C ILE A 3 18.45 11.57 -14.40
N TYR A 4 19.77 11.72 -14.62
CA TYR A 4 20.74 11.89 -13.54
C TYR A 4 20.52 13.18 -12.73
N GLN A 5 20.14 14.28 -13.39
CA GLN A 5 19.77 15.53 -12.69
C GLN A 5 18.53 15.30 -11.79
N LEU A 6 17.55 14.55 -12.26
CA LEU A 6 16.35 14.23 -11.48
C LEU A 6 16.67 13.31 -10.31
N GLU A 7 17.55 12.33 -10.48
CA GLU A 7 18.03 11.47 -9.39
C GLU A 7 18.77 12.27 -8.32
N CYS A 8 19.63 13.21 -8.73
CA CYS A 8 20.30 14.13 -7.81
C CYS A 8 19.28 14.99 -7.04
N PHE A 9 18.27 15.52 -7.74
CA PHE A 9 17.23 16.33 -7.12
C PHE A 9 16.41 15.52 -6.10
N ILE A 10 15.96 14.32 -6.47
CA ILE A 10 15.22 13.42 -5.60
C ILE A 10 16.04 13.05 -4.35
N ALA A 11 17.32 12.70 -4.53
CA ALA A 11 18.18 12.36 -3.40
C ALA A 11 18.35 13.54 -2.43
N VAL A 12 18.55 14.78 -2.93
CA VAL A 12 18.64 15.96 -2.05
C VAL A 12 17.30 16.29 -1.39
N ALA A 13 16.18 16.06 -2.08
CA ALA A 13 14.83 16.29 -1.55
C ALA A 13 14.49 15.35 -0.39
N GLU A 14 14.93 14.10 -0.46
CA GLU A 14 14.71 13.09 0.56
C GLU A 14 15.65 13.24 1.76
N GLU A 15 16.93 13.51 1.51
CA GLU A 15 17.94 13.65 2.55
C GLU A 15 17.93 15.05 3.21
N LEU A 16 17.40 16.07 2.54
CA LEU A 16 17.48 17.50 2.89
C LEU A 16 18.93 17.94 3.21
N ASN A 17 19.89 17.22 2.61
CA ASN A 17 21.32 17.37 2.85
C ASN A 17 22.11 16.97 1.60
N PHE A 18 22.86 17.93 1.02
CA PHE A 18 23.65 17.71 -0.19
C PHE A 18 24.79 16.70 -0.01
N SER A 19 25.42 16.66 1.18
CA SER A 19 26.51 15.70 1.45
C SER A 19 25.96 14.29 1.63
N ALA A 20 24.84 14.12 2.31
CA ALA A 20 24.15 12.82 2.46
C ALA A 20 23.66 12.30 1.10
N ALA A 21 23.06 13.17 0.28
CA ALA A 21 22.65 12.82 -1.08
C ALA A 21 23.84 12.40 -1.95
N ALA A 22 24.99 13.08 -1.81
CA ALA A 22 26.20 12.72 -2.54
C ALA A 22 26.73 11.32 -2.13
N ALA A 23 26.76 11.04 -0.83
CA ALA A 23 27.16 9.73 -0.32
C ALA A 23 26.21 8.62 -0.83
N ARG A 24 24.90 8.86 -0.82
CA ARG A 24 23.88 7.93 -1.33
C ARG A 24 24.03 7.62 -2.81
N LEU A 25 24.39 8.62 -3.62
CA LEU A 25 24.59 8.46 -5.07
C LEU A 25 26.05 8.13 -5.46
N PHE A 26 26.92 7.81 -4.49
CA PHE A 26 28.32 7.48 -4.70
C PHE A 26 29.07 8.55 -5.53
N THR A 27 28.80 9.82 -5.24
CA THR A 27 29.38 10.98 -5.91
C THR A 27 29.87 12.03 -4.91
N THR A 28 30.28 13.21 -5.38
CA THR A 28 30.76 14.30 -4.53
C THR A 28 29.69 15.38 -4.35
N GLN A 29 29.73 16.08 -3.20
CA GLN A 29 28.77 17.17 -2.93
C GLN A 29 28.87 18.32 -3.94
N PRO A 30 30.05 18.74 -4.47
CA PRO A 30 30.11 19.70 -5.55
C PRO A 30 29.42 19.23 -6.83
N ALA A 31 29.52 17.94 -7.17
CA ALA A 31 28.84 17.37 -8.34
C ALA A 31 27.31 17.45 -8.19
N ILE A 32 26.75 17.05 -7.03
CA ILE A 32 25.33 17.21 -6.75
C ILE A 32 24.89 18.67 -6.85
N THR A 33 25.66 19.58 -6.23
CA THR A 33 25.37 21.02 -6.27
C THR A 33 25.36 21.55 -7.72
N TYR A 34 26.27 21.10 -8.54
CA TYR A 34 26.33 21.47 -9.96
C TYR A 34 25.06 20.98 -10.70
N GLN A 35 24.65 19.72 -10.49
CA GLN A 35 23.49 19.15 -11.16
C GLN A 35 22.19 19.85 -10.75
N ILE A 36 22.03 20.17 -9.46
CA ILE A 36 20.85 20.91 -8.97
C ILE A 36 20.83 22.33 -9.56
N ASN A 37 21.95 23.05 -9.55
CA ASN A 37 22.02 24.40 -10.11
C ASN A 37 21.73 24.39 -11.63
N ALA A 38 22.22 23.37 -12.34
CA ALA A 38 21.95 23.21 -13.77
C ALA A 38 20.46 22.93 -14.02
N LEU A 39 19.84 22.10 -13.20
CA LEU A 39 18.39 21.79 -13.27
C LEU A 39 17.56 23.06 -12.99
N GLU A 40 17.86 23.79 -11.91
CA GLU A 40 17.15 25.03 -11.56
C GLU A 40 17.31 26.09 -12.67
N LYS A 41 18.49 26.20 -13.25
CA LYS A 41 18.76 27.12 -14.37
C LYS A 41 17.97 26.73 -15.64
N GLU A 42 17.94 25.46 -15.96
CA GLU A 42 17.24 24.93 -17.15
C GLU A 42 15.72 25.07 -17.05
N THR A 43 15.17 24.81 -15.86
CA THR A 43 13.73 24.88 -15.61
C THR A 43 13.24 26.28 -15.26
N GLY A 44 14.13 27.18 -14.87
CA GLY A 44 13.79 28.52 -14.35
C GLY A 44 13.16 28.49 -12.97
N LEU A 45 13.21 27.34 -12.27
CA LEU A 45 12.61 27.15 -10.95
C LEU A 45 13.65 27.22 -9.85
N HIS A 46 13.27 27.78 -8.71
CA HIS A 46 14.01 27.60 -7.46
C HIS A 46 13.38 26.42 -6.71
N LEU A 47 14.09 25.28 -6.66
CA LEU A 47 13.57 24.05 -6.07
C LEU A 47 13.94 23.92 -4.59
N PHE A 48 15.03 24.54 -4.15
CA PHE A 48 15.51 24.52 -2.77
C PHE A 48 15.72 25.90 -2.18
N GLU A 49 15.31 26.05 -0.92
CA GLU A 49 15.74 27.12 -0.02
C GLU A 49 16.99 26.65 0.72
N ARG A 50 18.12 27.38 0.53
CA ARG A 50 19.41 27.03 1.12
C ARG A 50 19.79 28.10 2.14
N THR A 51 19.98 27.69 3.38
CA THR A 51 20.64 28.50 4.40
C THR A 51 21.90 27.80 4.87
N THR A 52 22.79 28.50 5.55
CA THR A 52 24.02 27.91 6.12
C THR A 52 23.77 26.74 7.08
N ARG A 53 22.54 26.55 7.55
CA ARG A 53 22.17 25.52 8.53
C ARG A 53 21.12 24.53 8.06
N ARG A 54 20.37 24.80 6.98
CA ARG A 54 19.25 23.96 6.56
C ARG A 54 19.00 24.06 5.05
N THR A 55 18.67 22.92 4.47
CA THR A 55 18.11 22.80 3.12
C THR A 55 16.63 22.42 3.25
N LYS A 56 15.76 23.07 2.52
CA LYS A 56 14.32 22.76 2.44
C LYS A 56 13.87 22.84 0.99
N LEU A 57 12.84 22.11 0.64
CA LEU A 57 12.13 22.31 -0.63
C LEU A 57 11.32 23.61 -0.60
N THR A 58 11.30 24.34 -1.70
CA THR A 58 10.29 25.38 -1.95
C THR A 58 8.93 24.75 -2.25
N ALA A 59 7.86 25.53 -2.31
CA ALA A 59 6.56 25.04 -2.78
C ALA A 59 6.62 24.46 -4.21
N ALA A 60 7.39 25.12 -5.11
CA ALA A 60 7.66 24.61 -6.45
C ALA A 60 8.48 23.31 -6.39
N GLY A 61 9.51 23.23 -5.53
CA GLY A 61 10.32 22.04 -5.31
C GLY A 61 9.48 20.85 -4.80
N GLN A 62 8.53 21.11 -3.92
CA GLN A 62 7.67 20.06 -3.38
C GLN A 62 6.70 19.48 -4.43
N SER A 63 6.09 20.35 -5.24
CA SER A 63 5.26 19.92 -6.39
C SER A 63 6.10 19.14 -7.40
N PHE A 64 7.26 19.68 -7.79
CA PHE A 64 8.18 19.05 -8.72
C PHE A 64 8.71 17.70 -8.23
N TYR A 65 8.97 17.55 -6.92
CA TYR A 65 9.43 16.29 -6.33
C TYR A 65 8.43 15.15 -6.55
N LEU A 66 7.15 15.39 -6.29
CA LEU A 66 6.11 14.36 -6.44
C LEU A 66 6.03 13.82 -7.88
N ASP A 67 6.12 14.71 -8.86
CA ASP A 67 6.04 14.34 -10.27
C ASP A 67 7.33 13.67 -10.76
N MET A 68 8.50 14.14 -10.30
CA MET A 68 9.80 13.61 -10.75
C MET A 68 10.11 12.23 -10.17
N VAL A 69 9.66 11.91 -8.96
CA VAL A 69 9.72 10.54 -8.42
C VAL A 69 8.96 9.57 -9.32
N GLN A 70 7.78 9.95 -9.78
CA GLN A 70 6.98 9.12 -10.71
C GLN A 70 7.67 9.00 -12.08
N MET A 71 8.13 10.11 -12.64
CA MET A 71 8.79 10.13 -13.96
C MET A 71 10.06 9.27 -14.00
N THR A 72 10.92 9.36 -12.99
CA THR A 72 12.14 8.54 -12.91
C THR A 72 11.83 7.07 -12.71
N SER A 73 10.82 6.73 -11.91
CA SER A 73 10.33 5.37 -11.75
C SER A 73 9.81 4.81 -13.07
N PHE A 74 8.98 5.57 -13.77
CA PHE A 74 8.46 5.18 -15.10
C PHE A 74 9.59 4.95 -16.11
N GLY A 75 10.59 5.84 -16.14
CA GLY A 75 11.75 5.69 -17.05
C GLY A 75 12.55 4.41 -16.79
N ARG A 76 12.81 4.08 -15.51
CA ARG A 76 13.48 2.82 -15.13
C ARG A 76 12.68 1.59 -15.54
N GLN A 77 11.37 1.64 -15.39
CA GLN A 77 10.51 0.51 -15.79
C GLN A 77 10.41 0.35 -17.29
N ALA A 78 10.32 1.44 -18.05
CA ALA A 78 10.34 1.38 -19.50
C ALA A 78 11.65 0.74 -20.02
N LEU A 79 12.79 1.11 -19.39
CA LEU A 79 14.08 0.50 -19.68
C LEU A 79 14.10 -0.99 -19.32
N LYS A 80 13.61 -1.34 -18.12
CA LYS A 80 13.51 -2.75 -17.67
C LYS A 80 12.62 -3.57 -18.61
N LYS A 81 11.44 -3.06 -19.00
CA LYS A 81 10.57 -3.72 -19.99
C LYS A 81 11.26 -3.94 -21.33
N ALA A 82 12.02 -2.96 -21.80
CA ALA A 82 12.78 -3.10 -23.05
C ALA A 82 13.89 -4.16 -22.93
N GLN A 83 14.58 -4.22 -21.81
CA GLN A 83 15.57 -5.25 -21.50
C GLN A 83 14.94 -6.64 -21.42
N ASP A 84 13.79 -6.77 -20.72
CA ASP A 84 13.04 -8.03 -20.61
C ASP A 84 12.57 -8.56 -21.99
N ILE A 85 12.20 -7.65 -22.92
CA ILE A 85 11.87 -8.02 -24.32
C ILE A 85 13.13 -8.46 -25.09
N GLN A 86 14.27 -7.85 -24.82
CA GLN A 86 15.55 -8.20 -25.45
C GLN A 86 16.07 -9.56 -24.94
N ASP A 87 15.87 -9.82 -23.65
CA ASP A 87 16.19 -11.09 -22.98
C ASP A 87 15.02 -12.09 -23.14
N ALA A 88 14.63 -12.39 -24.39
CA ALA A 88 13.41 -13.09 -24.84
C ALA A 88 12.94 -14.36 -24.06
N ASP A 89 13.62 -14.74 -22.99
CA ASP A 89 13.33 -15.91 -22.13
C ASP A 89 12.76 -15.57 -20.73
N ARG A 90 12.62 -14.28 -20.35
CA ARG A 90 12.15 -13.92 -19.01
C ARG A 90 11.01 -12.91 -19.05
N SER A 91 9.79 -13.39 -18.83
CA SER A 91 8.68 -12.47 -18.56
C SER A 91 8.79 -11.91 -17.11
N HIS A 92 8.52 -10.62 -16.96
CA HIS A 92 8.56 -9.94 -15.66
C HIS A 92 7.16 -9.47 -15.28
N LEU A 93 6.73 -9.79 -14.06
CA LEU A 93 5.43 -9.42 -13.52
C LEU A 93 5.61 -8.65 -12.20
N THR A 94 5.14 -7.42 -12.14
CA THR A 94 5.17 -6.61 -10.90
C THR A 94 3.79 -6.59 -10.26
N VAL A 95 3.70 -7.15 -9.05
CA VAL A 95 2.45 -7.26 -8.29
C VAL A 95 2.50 -6.36 -7.07
N GLY A 96 1.58 -5.41 -6.98
CA GLY A 96 1.42 -4.55 -5.81
C GLY A 96 0.69 -5.27 -4.69
N LEU A 97 1.29 -5.33 -3.50
CA LEU A 97 0.70 -5.94 -2.32
C LEU A 97 0.40 -4.89 -1.26
N ARG A 98 -0.81 -4.96 -0.70
CA ARG A 98 -1.23 -4.09 0.41
C ARG A 98 -0.87 -4.69 1.77
N GLN A 99 -0.77 -3.84 2.78
CA GLN A 99 -0.61 -4.29 4.17
C GLN A 99 -1.83 -5.11 4.62
N LEU A 100 -1.61 -6.06 5.53
CA LEU A 100 -2.65 -6.97 6.06
C LEU A 100 -3.26 -7.93 5.04
N PHE A 101 -2.56 -8.15 3.96
CA PHE A 101 -3.00 -9.14 2.98
C PHE A 101 -2.84 -10.56 3.53
N ASP A 102 -3.62 -11.48 3.00
CA ASP A 102 -3.46 -12.92 3.29
C ASP A 102 -2.20 -13.47 2.60
N TYR A 103 -1.06 -13.39 3.29
CA TYR A 103 0.21 -13.88 2.77
C TYR A 103 0.18 -15.38 2.44
N SER A 104 -0.63 -16.18 3.14
CA SER A 104 -0.72 -17.62 2.92
C SER A 104 -1.34 -17.94 1.55
N THR A 105 -2.51 -17.37 1.26
CA THR A 105 -3.14 -17.57 -0.04
C THR A 105 -2.33 -16.92 -1.15
N PHE A 106 -1.77 -15.74 -0.89
CA PHE A 106 -0.95 -15.05 -1.88
C PHE A 106 0.31 -15.86 -2.26
N SER A 107 1.02 -16.45 -1.29
CA SER A 107 2.15 -17.33 -1.59
C SER A 107 1.72 -18.60 -2.36
N SER A 108 0.53 -19.13 -2.10
CA SER A 108 -0.03 -20.23 -2.87
C SER A 108 -0.34 -19.83 -4.34
N ILE A 109 -0.81 -18.59 -4.56
CA ILE A 109 -1.01 -18.04 -5.90
C ILE A 109 0.34 -17.93 -6.63
N LEU A 110 1.36 -17.37 -5.96
CA LEU A 110 2.70 -17.23 -6.52
C LEU A 110 3.32 -18.60 -6.89
N ALA A 111 3.18 -19.60 -6.01
CA ALA A 111 3.69 -20.93 -6.26
C ALA A 111 3.03 -21.58 -7.49
N GLU A 112 1.72 -21.47 -7.63
CA GLU A 112 0.99 -21.98 -8.79
C GLU A 112 1.37 -21.24 -10.07
N PHE A 113 1.48 -19.91 -9.99
CA PHE A 113 1.92 -19.09 -11.11
C PHE A 113 3.35 -19.44 -11.54
N GLN A 114 4.29 -19.61 -10.61
CA GLN A 114 5.67 -19.99 -10.90
C GLN A 114 5.77 -21.39 -11.53
N HIS A 115 4.86 -22.30 -11.16
CA HIS A 115 4.78 -23.61 -11.78
C HIS A 115 4.33 -23.51 -13.25
N GLN A 116 3.38 -22.64 -13.57
CA GLN A 116 2.90 -22.44 -14.95
C GLN A 116 3.89 -21.62 -15.80
N PHE A 117 4.63 -20.70 -15.18
CA PHE A 117 5.61 -19.81 -15.82
C PHE A 117 6.97 -19.90 -15.13
N PRO A 118 7.73 -21.01 -15.32
CA PRO A 118 8.99 -21.23 -14.60
C PRO A 118 10.05 -20.15 -14.83
N ASN A 119 10.02 -19.50 -16.00
CA ASN A 119 10.97 -18.46 -16.39
C ASN A 119 10.49 -17.05 -16.03
N ALA A 120 9.27 -16.90 -15.50
CA ALA A 120 8.75 -15.61 -15.08
C ALA A 120 9.40 -15.13 -13.78
N CYS A 121 9.85 -13.88 -13.75
CA CYS A 121 10.26 -13.20 -12.53
C CYS A 121 9.09 -12.41 -11.98
N VAL A 122 8.72 -12.63 -10.73
CA VAL A 122 7.65 -11.88 -10.06
C VAL A 122 8.23 -10.98 -8.98
N ASP A 123 8.10 -9.67 -9.17
CA ASP A 123 8.42 -8.68 -8.15
C ASP A 123 7.15 -8.38 -7.34
N VAL A 124 7.20 -8.61 -6.04
CA VAL A 124 6.15 -8.20 -5.11
C VAL A 124 6.57 -6.91 -4.44
N VAL A 125 5.81 -5.84 -4.66
CA VAL A 125 6.16 -4.51 -4.17
C VAL A 125 5.05 -3.91 -3.32
N PRO A 126 5.36 -3.03 -2.37
CA PRO A 126 4.33 -2.30 -1.63
C PRO A 126 3.48 -1.45 -2.57
N GLN A 127 2.15 -1.56 -2.46
CA GLN A 127 1.23 -0.72 -3.21
C GLN A 127 1.05 0.62 -2.50
N ASP A 128 1.20 1.73 -3.23
CA ASP A 128 0.93 3.07 -2.69
C ASP A 128 -0.58 3.26 -2.48
N ASN A 129 -0.99 3.47 -1.23
CA ASN A 129 -2.39 3.68 -0.88
C ASN A 129 -2.92 5.06 -1.28
N ARG A 130 -2.06 6.03 -1.57
CA ARG A 130 -2.45 7.40 -1.92
C ARG A 130 -2.82 7.56 -3.38
N ARG A 131 -2.11 6.83 -4.27
CA ARG A 131 -2.31 6.91 -5.73
C ARG A 131 -2.25 5.52 -6.38
N PRO A 132 -3.09 4.59 -5.93
CA PRO A 132 -2.96 3.19 -6.33
C PRO A 132 -3.21 2.96 -7.83
N LEU A 133 -4.13 3.71 -8.45
CA LEU A 133 -4.44 3.58 -9.88
C LEU A 133 -3.34 4.16 -10.79
N GLU A 134 -2.60 5.16 -10.31
CA GLU A 134 -1.49 5.73 -11.06
C GLU A 134 -0.34 4.75 -11.23
N GLN A 135 -0.11 3.87 -10.27
CA GLN A 135 0.90 2.83 -10.38
C GLN A 135 0.57 1.80 -11.49
N LEU A 136 -0.70 1.46 -11.69
CA LEU A 136 -1.13 0.63 -12.84
C LEU A 136 -0.99 1.39 -14.16
N ARG A 137 -1.47 2.64 -14.23
CA ARG A 137 -1.40 3.45 -15.44
C ARG A 137 0.04 3.75 -15.87
N SER A 138 0.93 4.02 -14.93
CA SER A 138 2.34 4.25 -15.20
C SER A 138 3.11 2.96 -15.50
N GLY A 139 2.47 1.80 -15.30
CA GLY A 139 3.10 0.49 -15.45
C GLY A 139 4.10 0.18 -14.34
N GLN A 140 4.05 0.88 -13.21
CA GLN A 140 4.78 0.51 -11.99
C GLN A 140 4.26 -0.79 -11.40
N LEU A 141 3.00 -1.08 -11.62
CA LEU A 141 2.39 -2.36 -11.34
C LEU A 141 1.79 -2.91 -12.62
N ASP A 142 1.92 -4.20 -12.82
CA ASP A 142 1.13 -4.95 -13.79
C ASP A 142 -0.20 -5.37 -13.16
N ILE A 143 -0.18 -5.68 -11.86
CA ILE A 143 -1.32 -6.13 -11.07
C ILE A 143 -1.31 -5.39 -9.73
N GLY A 144 -2.48 -4.98 -9.27
CA GLY A 144 -2.69 -4.42 -7.93
C GLY A 144 -3.95 -4.96 -7.27
N PHE A 145 -4.02 -4.85 -5.94
CA PHE A 145 -5.20 -5.21 -5.16
C PHE A 145 -5.88 -3.95 -4.61
N PHE A 146 -7.18 -3.86 -4.77
CA PHE A 146 -7.98 -2.69 -4.46
C PHE A 146 -9.19 -3.07 -3.62
N TYR A 147 -9.73 -2.11 -2.90
CA TYR A 147 -11.05 -2.24 -2.31
C TYR A 147 -12.07 -1.64 -3.27
N ALA A 148 -13.20 -2.30 -3.46
CA ALA A 148 -14.23 -1.89 -4.42
C ALA A 148 -14.77 -0.46 -4.20
N THR A 149 -14.59 0.08 -3.00
CA THR A 149 -15.00 1.42 -2.61
C THR A 149 -13.98 2.52 -2.96
N GLU A 150 -12.76 2.16 -3.34
CA GLU A 150 -11.64 3.10 -3.52
C GLU A 150 -11.58 3.76 -4.89
N HIS A 151 -12.38 3.30 -5.85
CA HIS A 151 -12.31 3.79 -7.22
C HIS A 151 -13.69 4.00 -7.82
N SER A 152 -13.82 5.07 -8.59
CA SER A 152 -14.85 5.20 -9.59
C SER A 152 -14.46 4.30 -10.79
N ARG A 153 -15.44 3.72 -11.49
CA ARG A 153 -15.22 2.86 -12.66
C ARG A 153 -14.26 3.51 -13.65
N ASP A 154 -13.03 3.03 -13.65
CA ASP A 154 -12.00 3.45 -14.60
C ASP A 154 -12.21 2.72 -15.93
N ARG A 155 -12.06 3.42 -17.07
CA ARG A 155 -12.28 2.83 -18.40
C ARG A 155 -11.09 1.99 -18.87
N ASP A 156 -9.89 2.31 -18.39
CA ASP A 156 -8.65 1.70 -18.85
C ASP A 156 -8.18 0.57 -17.95
N ILE A 157 -8.78 0.44 -16.75
CA ILE A 157 -8.44 -0.59 -15.77
C ILE A 157 -9.59 -1.60 -15.67
N SER A 158 -9.24 -2.87 -15.63
CA SER A 158 -10.16 -3.98 -15.37
C SER A 158 -10.07 -4.38 -13.92
N PHE A 159 -11.18 -4.40 -13.22
CA PHE A 159 -11.31 -4.85 -11.83
C PHE A 159 -12.05 -6.17 -11.79
N THR A 160 -11.50 -7.12 -11.06
CA THR A 160 -12.07 -8.46 -10.88
C THR A 160 -12.26 -8.72 -9.39
N PRO A 161 -13.50 -8.88 -8.89
CA PRO A 161 -13.75 -9.22 -7.50
C PRO A 161 -13.12 -10.58 -7.14
N LEU A 162 -12.48 -10.64 -5.96
CA LEU A 162 -11.86 -11.87 -5.45
C LEU A 162 -12.57 -12.41 -4.21
N PHE A 163 -12.65 -11.60 -3.16
CA PHE A 163 -13.21 -12.00 -1.87
C PHE A 163 -13.65 -10.77 -1.07
N ALA A 164 -14.36 -10.99 0.03
CA ALA A 164 -14.78 -9.95 0.94
C ALA A 164 -14.05 -10.05 2.29
N LEU A 165 -13.81 -8.89 2.93
CA LEU A 165 -13.21 -8.76 4.25
C LEU A 165 -14.25 -8.24 5.23
N GLY A 166 -14.50 -8.99 6.31
CA GLY A 166 -15.26 -8.47 7.45
C GLY A 166 -14.41 -7.58 8.35
N TYR A 167 -15.04 -6.64 9.05
CA TYR A 167 -14.36 -5.85 10.06
C TYR A 167 -14.13 -6.67 11.32
N HIS A 168 -12.95 -6.52 11.91
CA HIS A 168 -12.57 -7.16 13.17
C HIS A 168 -11.91 -6.16 14.09
N VAL A 169 -12.15 -6.34 15.38
CA VAL A 169 -11.39 -5.67 16.44
C VAL A 169 -10.21 -6.56 16.81
N LEU A 170 -9.01 -6.04 16.62
CA LEU A 170 -7.75 -6.67 17.02
C LEU A 170 -7.44 -6.27 18.46
N MET A 171 -7.20 -7.25 19.33
CA MET A 171 -6.93 -6.98 20.74
C MET A 171 -5.99 -8.00 21.38
N ASN A 172 -5.43 -7.64 22.53
CA ASN A 172 -4.67 -8.57 23.37
C ASN A 172 -5.58 -9.72 23.85
N PRO A 173 -5.09 -10.97 23.93
CA PRO A 173 -5.87 -12.11 24.44
C PRO A 173 -6.43 -11.91 25.87
N ASN A 174 -5.79 -11.07 26.69
CA ASN A 174 -6.27 -10.76 28.05
C ASN A 174 -7.33 -9.64 28.09
N SER A 175 -7.78 -9.13 26.95
CA SER A 175 -8.86 -8.14 26.89
C SER A 175 -10.17 -8.77 27.38
N PRO A 176 -11.00 -8.04 28.17
CA PRO A 176 -12.32 -8.55 28.59
C PRO A 176 -13.29 -8.77 27.42
N LEU A 177 -12.96 -8.28 26.23
CA LEU A 177 -13.73 -8.46 25.01
C LEU A 177 -13.23 -9.64 24.14
N ALA A 178 -12.11 -10.27 24.48
CA ALA A 178 -11.44 -11.28 23.65
C ALA A 178 -12.28 -12.57 23.49
N ASP A 179 -13.10 -12.94 24.48
CA ASP A 179 -13.95 -14.12 24.47
C ASP A 179 -15.33 -13.89 23.84
N ARG A 180 -15.61 -12.67 23.37
CA ARG A 180 -16.86 -12.36 22.69
C ARG A 180 -16.88 -13.02 21.29
N ARG A 181 -18.04 -13.53 20.89
CA ARG A 181 -18.25 -14.09 19.54
C ARG A 181 -18.27 -13.00 18.47
N ALA A 182 -18.84 -11.86 18.80
CA ALA A 182 -18.93 -10.68 17.96
C ALA A 182 -19.06 -9.42 18.83
N LEU A 183 -18.77 -8.27 18.25
CA LEU A 183 -18.87 -6.97 18.88
C LEU A 183 -19.69 -6.01 18.01
N HIS A 184 -20.33 -5.08 18.69
CA HIS A 184 -20.87 -3.86 18.12
C HIS A 184 -20.00 -2.66 18.53
N LEU A 185 -20.09 -1.57 17.78
CA LEU A 185 -19.32 -0.36 18.05
C LEU A 185 -19.54 0.17 19.48
N ALA A 186 -20.75 0.02 20.01
CA ALA A 186 -21.11 0.40 21.36
C ALA A 186 -20.36 -0.40 22.45
N ASP A 187 -19.93 -1.63 22.16
CA ASP A 187 -19.18 -2.47 23.11
C ASP A 187 -17.75 -1.93 23.33
N LEU A 188 -17.27 -1.08 22.44
CA LEU A 188 -15.93 -0.48 22.51
C LEU A 188 -15.89 0.78 23.41
N LYS A 189 -16.98 1.16 24.03
CA LYS A 189 -17.03 2.32 24.93
C LYS A 189 -15.96 2.23 26.02
N GLY A 190 -15.18 3.32 26.17
CA GLY A 190 -14.10 3.40 27.17
C GLY A 190 -12.83 2.65 26.78
N GLN A 191 -12.79 2.02 25.61
CA GLN A 191 -11.58 1.39 25.07
C GLN A 191 -10.71 2.41 24.34
N SER A 192 -9.41 2.15 24.25
CA SER A 192 -8.48 2.93 23.41
C SER A 192 -8.26 2.21 22.09
N VAL A 193 -8.48 2.91 20.99
CA VAL A 193 -8.17 2.42 19.63
C VAL A 193 -6.97 3.16 19.11
N VAL A 194 -5.96 2.40 18.65
CA VAL A 194 -4.78 2.95 17.97
C VAL A 194 -5.04 3.06 16.48
N SER A 195 -4.69 4.20 15.91
CA SER A 195 -4.69 4.42 14.48
C SER A 195 -3.26 4.66 13.95
N SER A 196 -3.03 4.38 12.67
CA SER A 196 -1.87 4.90 11.93
C SER A 196 -2.40 5.85 10.88
N GLY A 197 -1.73 6.99 10.63
CA GLY A 197 -2.25 8.02 9.72
C GLY A 197 -2.56 7.52 8.29
N ALA A 198 -1.89 6.47 7.84
CA ALA A 198 -2.24 5.73 6.62
C ALA A 198 -3.51 4.88 6.80
N PHE A 199 -3.82 4.48 8.03
CA PHE A 199 -4.92 3.60 8.36
C PHE A 199 -6.27 4.33 8.43
N ASP A 200 -6.30 5.58 8.90
CA ASP A 200 -7.53 6.39 8.94
C ASP A 200 -8.05 6.69 7.54
N SER A 201 -7.14 7.03 6.62
CA SER A 201 -7.47 7.18 5.20
C SER A 201 -7.99 5.87 4.60
N PHE A 202 -7.43 4.74 5.03
CA PHE A 202 -7.83 3.42 4.63
C PHE A 202 -9.22 3.02 5.16
N LEU A 203 -9.50 3.18 6.46
CA LEU A 203 -10.83 2.91 7.03
C LEU A 203 -11.91 3.76 6.36
N SER A 204 -11.62 5.03 6.14
CA SER A 204 -12.54 5.94 5.44
C SER A 204 -12.82 5.47 4.01
N ALA A 205 -11.80 5.07 3.26
CA ALA A 205 -11.94 4.53 1.91
C ALA A 205 -12.76 3.23 1.88
N CYS A 206 -12.67 2.41 2.92
CA CYS A 206 -13.38 1.13 3.04
C CYS A 206 -14.77 1.25 3.68
N GLN A 207 -15.29 2.45 3.92
CA GLN A 207 -16.57 2.68 4.62
C GLN A 207 -16.60 2.07 6.04
N GLY A 208 -15.47 1.99 6.69
CA GLY A 208 -15.34 1.57 8.09
C GLY A 208 -15.67 2.69 9.08
N PRO A 209 -15.50 2.43 10.39
CA PRO A 209 -15.80 3.41 11.41
C PRO A 209 -14.94 4.67 11.26
N SER A 210 -15.56 5.82 11.18
CA SER A 210 -14.86 7.10 11.25
C SER A 210 -14.40 7.40 12.68
N LEU A 211 -13.36 8.23 12.81
CA LEU A 211 -12.92 8.71 14.14
C LEU A 211 -14.04 9.42 14.88
N GLU A 212 -14.93 10.12 14.16
CA GLU A 212 -16.08 10.78 14.74
C GLU A 212 -17.10 9.79 15.32
N GLN A 213 -17.43 8.72 14.59
CA GLN A 213 -18.30 7.65 15.07
C GLN A 213 -17.73 6.95 16.30
N LEU A 214 -16.41 6.68 16.30
CA LEU A 214 -15.71 6.12 17.45
C LEU A 214 -15.78 7.04 18.67
N ALA A 215 -15.52 8.33 18.49
CA ALA A 215 -15.59 9.32 19.55
C ALA A 215 -17.02 9.47 20.11
N GLN A 216 -18.06 9.42 19.27
CA GLN A 216 -19.46 9.49 19.68
C GLN A 216 -19.87 8.35 20.60
N VAL A 217 -19.33 7.16 20.44
CA VAL A 217 -19.57 6.01 21.34
C VAL A 217 -18.63 5.98 22.55
N GLY A 218 -17.74 6.96 22.66
CA GLY A 218 -16.84 7.11 23.82
C GLY A 218 -15.56 6.26 23.72
N VAL A 219 -15.07 6.00 22.52
CA VAL A 219 -13.78 5.37 22.25
C VAL A 219 -12.68 6.43 22.27
N ASP A 220 -11.56 6.13 22.96
CA ASP A 220 -10.37 6.98 22.94
C ASP A 220 -9.53 6.70 21.69
N CYS A 221 -9.50 7.66 20.77
CA CYS A 221 -8.72 7.60 19.51
C CYS A 221 -7.46 8.46 19.57
N SER A 222 -6.98 8.84 20.77
CA SER A 222 -5.81 9.72 20.92
C SER A 222 -4.47 9.03 20.57
N LYS A 223 -4.46 7.70 20.50
CA LYS A 223 -3.24 6.92 20.22
C LYS A 223 -3.00 6.83 18.72
N ILE A 224 -1.89 7.43 18.27
CA ILE A 224 -1.48 7.45 16.88
C ILE A 224 -0.07 6.87 16.79
N THR A 225 0.17 6.03 15.79
CA THR A 225 1.49 5.49 15.46
C THR A 225 1.79 5.70 13.98
N PRO A 226 3.05 5.93 13.59
CA PRO A 226 3.39 6.14 12.19
C PRO A 226 3.34 4.85 11.35
N SER A 227 3.33 3.67 11.98
CA SER A 227 3.36 2.38 11.28
C SER A 227 2.37 1.38 11.84
N PHE A 228 2.00 0.41 11.01
CA PHE A 228 1.16 -0.71 11.40
C PHE A 228 1.84 -1.62 12.43
N GLU A 229 3.15 -1.83 12.30
CA GLU A 229 3.95 -2.61 13.26
C GLU A 229 3.90 -1.98 14.65
N GLY A 230 3.97 -0.65 14.72
CA GLY A 230 3.79 0.09 15.98
C GLY A 230 2.41 -0.16 16.60
N ALA A 231 1.35 -0.18 15.77
CA ALA A 231 0.01 -0.52 16.23
C ALA A 231 -0.08 -1.96 16.75
N LEU A 232 0.51 -2.92 16.04
CA LEU A 232 0.54 -4.33 16.48
C LEU A 232 1.22 -4.48 17.86
N ILE A 233 2.34 -3.79 18.08
CA ILE A 233 3.02 -3.80 19.39
C ILE A 233 2.09 -3.27 20.50
N MET A 234 1.41 -2.13 20.25
CA MET A 234 0.48 -1.56 21.22
C MET A 234 -0.69 -2.48 21.54
N ILE A 235 -1.18 -3.22 20.54
CA ILE A 235 -2.25 -4.22 20.72
C ILE A 235 -1.71 -5.41 21.54
N GLN A 236 -0.54 -5.95 21.19
CA GLN A 236 0.07 -7.09 21.89
C GLN A 236 0.34 -6.81 23.35
N ILE A 237 0.80 -5.61 23.70
CA ILE A 237 1.00 -5.20 25.13
C ILE A 237 -0.29 -4.79 25.83
N GLY A 238 -1.45 -4.80 25.14
CA GLY A 238 -2.77 -4.52 25.73
C GLY A 238 -3.06 -3.04 26.02
N THR A 239 -2.30 -2.11 25.45
CA THR A 239 -2.51 -0.66 25.66
C THR A 239 -3.53 -0.05 24.71
N ALA A 240 -3.86 -0.73 23.61
CA ALA A 240 -4.87 -0.31 22.65
C ALA A 240 -5.45 -1.51 21.88
N MET A 241 -6.54 -1.25 21.16
CA MET A 241 -7.13 -2.12 20.16
C MET A 241 -6.96 -1.48 18.78
N SER A 242 -7.25 -2.21 17.70
CA SER A 242 -7.39 -1.65 16.36
C SER A 242 -8.56 -2.27 15.65
N ILE A 243 -9.19 -1.52 14.73
CA ILE A 243 -10.31 -2.01 13.92
C ILE A 243 -9.83 -2.13 12.49
N VAL A 244 -9.88 -3.33 11.92
CA VAL A 244 -9.35 -3.58 10.57
C VAL A 244 -10.29 -4.49 9.77
N PRO A 245 -10.46 -4.26 8.47
CA PRO A 245 -11.02 -5.28 7.60
C PRO A 245 -9.94 -6.34 7.35
N CYS A 246 -10.21 -7.58 7.72
CA CYS A 246 -9.30 -8.69 7.50
C CYS A 246 -10.06 -10.00 7.32
N LEU A 247 -9.37 -11.01 6.78
CA LEU A 247 -9.93 -12.37 6.75
C LEU A 247 -10.05 -12.93 8.17
N SER A 248 -11.16 -13.56 8.45
CA SER A 248 -11.38 -14.24 9.74
C SER A 248 -10.34 -15.34 9.99
N THR A 249 -9.86 -15.98 8.92
CA THR A 249 -8.85 -17.04 8.94
C THR A 249 -7.41 -16.54 9.13
N ALA A 250 -7.11 -15.25 8.89
CA ALA A 250 -5.76 -14.72 9.06
C ALA A 250 -5.31 -14.81 10.51
N VAL A 251 -4.14 -15.38 10.79
CA VAL A 251 -3.59 -15.53 12.15
C VAL A 251 -2.54 -14.44 12.39
N ILE A 252 -2.71 -13.66 13.45
CA ILE A 252 -1.71 -12.69 13.92
C ILE A 252 -1.23 -13.17 15.29
N PRO A 253 0.02 -13.59 15.45
CA PRO A 253 0.53 -14.11 16.71
C PRO A 253 0.34 -13.14 17.87
N GLY A 254 -0.20 -13.63 18.99
CA GLY A 254 -0.41 -12.83 20.21
C GLY A 254 -1.56 -11.82 20.12
N ILE A 255 -2.43 -11.92 19.11
CA ILE A 255 -3.59 -11.07 18.93
C ILE A 255 -4.84 -11.90 18.70
N VAL A 256 -5.92 -11.57 19.39
CA VAL A 256 -7.27 -12.10 19.16
C VAL A 256 -8.01 -11.15 18.23
N LYS A 257 -8.82 -11.72 17.34
CA LYS A 257 -9.70 -11.00 16.42
C LYS A 257 -11.14 -11.32 16.76
N VAL A 258 -11.95 -10.31 16.98
CA VAL A 258 -13.38 -10.45 17.22
C VAL A 258 -14.13 -9.69 16.13
N PRO A 259 -15.09 -10.31 15.41
CA PRO A 259 -15.87 -9.65 14.38
C PRO A 259 -16.59 -8.40 14.91
N LEU A 260 -16.61 -7.32 14.13
CA LEU A 260 -17.37 -6.09 14.36
C LEU A 260 -18.51 -6.01 13.33
N LEU A 261 -19.76 -6.07 13.80
CA LEU A 261 -20.92 -6.31 12.94
C LEU A 261 -21.56 -5.06 12.33
N ASP A 262 -21.20 -3.84 12.79
CA ASP A 262 -21.88 -2.60 12.39
C ASP A 262 -21.55 -2.13 10.96
N PHE A 263 -20.57 -2.76 10.30
CA PHE A 263 -20.06 -2.31 9.01
C PHE A 263 -20.16 -3.43 7.96
N PRO A 264 -20.58 -3.09 6.74
CA PRO A 264 -20.66 -4.09 5.67
C PRO A 264 -19.24 -4.56 5.29
N PRO A 265 -19.12 -5.82 4.85
CA PRO A 265 -17.85 -6.34 4.35
C PRO A 265 -17.32 -5.54 3.17
N VAL A 266 -16.01 -5.47 3.05
CA VAL A 266 -15.31 -4.78 1.96
C VAL A 266 -14.86 -5.77 0.92
N THR A 267 -15.29 -5.62 -0.33
CA THR A 267 -14.83 -6.45 -1.44
C THR A 267 -13.42 -6.08 -1.85
N VAL A 268 -12.52 -7.06 -1.90
CA VAL A 268 -11.20 -6.95 -2.48
C VAL A 268 -11.27 -7.35 -3.95
N GLU A 269 -10.71 -6.52 -4.80
CA GLU A 269 -10.62 -6.72 -6.23
C GLU A 269 -9.16 -6.76 -6.66
N ILE A 270 -8.85 -7.61 -7.64
CA ILE A 270 -7.59 -7.58 -8.37
C ILE A 270 -7.78 -6.75 -9.64
N ALA A 271 -6.81 -5.91 -9.95
CA ALA A 271 -6.91 -5.02 -11.08
C ALA A 271 -5.63 -5.01 -11.93
N ALA A 272 -5.82 -4.83 -13.23
CA ALA A 272 -4.78 -4.68 -14.24
C ALA A 272 -5.27 -3.78 -15.37
N MET A 273 -4.36 -3.31 -16.22
CA MET A 273 -4.73 -2.54 -17.41
C MET A 273 -5.59 -3.39 -18.35
N ARG A 274 -6.68 -2.81 -18.87
CA ARG A 274 -7.66 -3.50 -19.73
C ARG A 274 -7.11 -3.80 -21.12
N HIS A 275 -6.30 -2.90 -21.67
CA HIS A 275 -5.82 -3.00 -23.05
C HIS A 275 -4.59 -3.92 -23.15
N ALA A 276 -4.75 -5.02 -23.89
CA ALA A 276 -3.73 -6.02 -24.18
C ALA A 276 -3.00 -6.58 -22.93
N PRO A 277 -3.72 -7.17 -21.98
CA PRO A 277 -3.06 -7.81 -20.85
C PRO A 277 -2.22 -8.98 -21.36
N ARG A 278 -0.95 -9.04 -20.94
CA ARG A 278 -0.06 -10.18 -21.21
C ARG A 278 -0.68 -11.47 -20.68
N LEU A 279 -0.30 -12.60 -21.29
CA LEU A 279 -0.81 -13.93 -20.88
C LEU A 279 -0.55 -14.18 -19.38
N GLU A 280 0.62 -13.77 -18.89
CA GLU A 280 1.01 -13.90 -17.49
C GLU A 280 0.09 -13.14 -16.55
N VAL A 281 -0.31 -11.91 -16.94
CA VAL A 281 -1.26 -11.09 -16.15
C VAL A 281 -2.63 -11.78 -16.08
N GLN A 282 -3.13 -12.29 -17.22
CA GLN A 282 -4.41 -13.01 -17.27
C GLN A 282 -4.38 -14.29 -16.44
N SER A 283 -3.31 -15.09 -16.56
CA SER A 283 -3.15 -16.34 -15.83
C SER A 283 -3.03 -16.08 -14.33
N PHE A 284 -2.31 -15.04 -13.90
CA PHE A 284 -2.20 -14.67 -12.50
C PHE A 284 -3.57 -14.30 -11.91
N ILE A 285 -4.38 -13.50 -12.62
CA ILE A 285 -5.73 -13.12 -12.20
C ILE A 285 -6.63 -14.36 -12.09
N GLU A 286 -6.55 -15.28 -13.04
CA GLU A 286 -7.38 -16.49 -13.01
C GLU A 286 -6.99 -17.43 -11.87
N ILE A 287 -5.70 -17.62 -11.60
CA ILE A 287 -5.21 -18.39 -10.45
C ILE A 287 -5.71 -17.73 -9.14
N ALA A 288 -5.60 -16.40 -9.04
CA ALA A 288 -6.09 -15.68 -7.86
C ALA A 288 -7.59 -15.89 -7.64
N LYS A 289 -8.43 -15.81 -8.68
CA LYS A 289 -9.85 -16.09 -8.60
C LYS A 289 -10.13 -17.51 -8.09
N GLN A 290 -9.44 -18.51 -8.63
CA GLN A 290 -9.63 -19.90 -8.24
C GLN A 290 -9.23 -20.12 -6.77
N LYS A 291 -8.10 -19.58 -6.33
CA LYS A 291 -7.63 -19.71 -4.94
C LYS A 291 -8.58 -19.04 -3.95
N TYR A 292 -9.08 -17.85 -4.27
CA TYR A 292 -10.00 -17.12 -3.40
C TYR A 292 -11.46 -17.57 -3.51
N ALA A 293 -11.87 -18.29 -4.57
CA ALA A 293 -13.21 -18.86 -4.69
C ALA A 293 -13.58 -19.84 -3.56
N HIS A 294 -12.56 -20.40 -2.89
CA HIS A 294 -12.75 -21.34 -1.78
C HIS A 294 -12.63 -20.68 -0.40
N HIS A 295 -12.38 -19.36 -0.33
CA HIS A 295 -12.41 -18.66 0.94
C HIS A 295 -13.84 -18.55 1.46
N PRO A 296 -14.05 -18.80 2.76
CA PRO A 296 -15.37 -18.66 3.36
C PRO A 296 -15.85 -17.22 3.20
N ASP A 297 -17.04 -17.08 2.63
CA ASP A 297 -17.73 -15.80 2.52
C ASP A 297 -18.00 -15.26 3.94
N PRO A 298 -17.49 -14.09 4.33
CA PRO A 298 -17.77 -13.52 5.64
C PRO A 298 -19.27 -13.34 5.90
N LEU A 299 -20.10 -13.11 4.85
CA LEU A 299 -21.54 -13.00 4.97
C LEU A 299 -22.22 -14.33 5.30
N ARG A 300 -21.62 -15.49 4.95
CA ARG A 300 -22.13 -16.81 5.33
C ARG A 300 -21.76 -17.21 6.75
N MET A 301 -20.71 -16.64 7.33
CA MET A 301 -20.35 -16.89 8.73
C MET A 301 -21.27 -16.14 9.70
N GLU A 302 -21.80 -14.97 9.33
CA GLU A 302 -22.78 -14.23 10.15
C GLU A 302 -24.11 -14.97 10.28
N ALA A 303 -24.48 -15.83 9.32
CA ALA A 303 -25.68 -16.64 9.38
C ALA A 303 -25.55 -17.88 10.28
N LEU A 304 -24.37 -18.15 10.84
CA LEU A 304 -24.06 -19.29 11.73
C LEU A 304 -23.81 -18.85 13.19
N ILE A 305 -23.90 -17.56 13.51
CA ILE A 305 -23.80 -16.95 14.85
C ILE A 305 -25.19 -16.52 15.32
#